data_8691a0ce91522a81c7ee6103a6a8e6e0
#
_entry.id   8691a0ce91522a81c7ee6103a6a8e6e0
#
_cell.length_a   1.000
_cell.length_b   1.000
_cell.length_c   1.000
_cell.angle_alpha   90.00
_cell.angle_beta   90.00
_cell.angle_gamma   90.00
#
_symmetry.space_group_name_H-M   'P 1'
#
loop_
_entity.id
_entity.type
_entity.pdbx_description
1 polymer ?
#
loop_
_entity_poly.entity_id
_entity_poly.type
_entity_poly.pdbx_seq_one_letter_code
_entity_poly.pdbx_strand_id
1 'polypeptide(L)'
;KVKKNRYSYSKPKNILRYVMLGVLVVSLVAGFTSIGALIAPYSAFGRIASTFLAPVYQWGNNLLATWAESVNSYAFYSVDVWLKGGITFVVALVTLTALFVLAFKNGRTYCNTICPVGTVLGFLSRFSYLKPVIDTSKCNGCGLCAKNCKASCIDSKNHAIDYSRCVVCLDCIDKCRQGAIKYVPRAKAQQAAPSGASADKGRRAFI
;
A
#
# COMPACT_ATOMS: atom_id res chain seq x y z
N LYS A 1 17.79 -4.69 -16.84
CA LYS A 1 16.50 -4.76 -17.59
C LYS A 1 15.41 -5.10 -16.60
N VAL A 2 14.64 -4.12 -16.11
CA VAL A 2 13.48 -4.34 -15.26
C VAL A 2 12.43 -5.10 -16.08
N LYS A 3 12.00 -6.28 -15.63
CA LYS A 3 10.97 -7.07 -16.32
C LYS A 3 9.71 -6.20 -16.52
N LYS A 4 9.38 -5.90 -17.76
CA LYS A 4 8.31 -5.00 -18.20
C LYS A 4 6.89 -5.45 -17.80
N ASN A 5 6.72 -6.67 -17.27
CA ASN A 5 5.45 -7.28 -16.87
C ASN A 5 5.57 -7.88 -15.48
N ARG A 6 5.51 -7.02 -14.45
CA ARG A 6 5.83 -7.41 -13.07
C ARG A 6 4.64 -7.89 -12.26
N TYR A 7 3.43 -7.46 -12.62
CA TYR A 7 2.25 -7.70 -11.81
C TYR A 7 1.27 -8.64 -12.51
N SER A 8 0.53 -9.41 -11.72
CA SER A 8 -0.56 -10.26 -12.19
C SER A 8 -1.72 -10.15 -11.22
N TYR A 9 -2.92 -10.46 -11.69
CA TYR A 9 -4.08 -10.53 -10.80
C TYR A 9 -3.85 -11.56 -9.69
N SER A 10 -4.16 -11.20 -8.46
CA SER A 10 -4.15 -12.09 -7.32
C SER A 10 -5.51 -12.07 -6.62
N LYS A 11 -5.96 -13.22 -6.09
CA LYS A 11 -7.21 -13.27 -5.32
C LYS A 11 -7.06 -12.46 -4.02
N PRO A 12 -8.09 -11.72 -3.57
CA PRO A 12 -8.04 -10.96 -2.32
C PRO A 12 -7.95 -11.90 -1.11
N LYS A 13 -7.00 -11.65 -0.22
CA LYS A 13 -6.86 -12.38 1.06
C LYS A 13 -7.71 -11.70 2.13
N ASN A 14 -9.03 -11.75 1.99
CA ASN A 14 -9.94 -11.02 2.86
C ASN A 14 -9.82 -11.43 4.33
N ILE A 15 -9.67 -12.72 4.62
CA ILE A 15 -9.54 -13.24 6.00
C ILE A 15 -8.34 -12.56 6.68
N LEU A 16 -7.18 -12.56 6.06
CA LEU A 16 -5.97 -11.93 6.63
C LEU A 16 -6.17 -10.43 6.88
N ARG A 17 -6.82 -9.72 5.97
CA ARG A 17 -7.12 -8.28 6.08
C ARG A 17 -7.97 -7.96 7.31
N TYR A 18 -9.07 -8.72 7.48
CA TYR A 18 -10.01 -8.48 8.59
C TYR A 18 -9.45 -8.97 9.93
N VAL A 19 -8.65 -10.04 9.94
CA VAL A 19 -7.94 -10.49 11.15
C VAL A 19 -6.96 -9.42 11.61
N MET A 20 -6.14 -8.86 10.71
CA MET A 20 -5.19 -7.80 11.07
C MET A 20 -5.88 -6.53 11.57
N LEU A 21 -7.02 -6.16 10.95
CA LEU A 21 -7.85 -5.06 11.42
C LEU A 21 -8.44 -5.36 12.81
N GLY A 22 -8.96 -6.57 13.03
CA GLY A 22 -9.50 -7.00 14.31
C GLY A 22 -8.44 -6.98 15.42
N VAL A 23 -7.25 -7.50 15.16
CA VAL A 23 -6.12 -7.44 16.11
C VAL A 23 -5.78 -6.01 16.47
N LEU A 24 -5.76 -5.09 15.48
CA LEU A 24 -5.52 -3.67 15.76
C LEU A 24 -6.61 -3.08 16.67
N VAL A 25 -7.89 -3.31 16.34
CA VAL A 25 -9.02 -2.76 17.12
C VAL A 25 -9.01 -3.32 18.54
N VAL A 26 -8.84 -4.65 18.70
CA VAL A 26 -8.75 -5.29 20.02
C VAL A 26 -7.56 -4.75 20.82
N SER A 27 -6.39 -4.58 20.20
CA SER A 27 -5.20 -4.05 20.89
C SER A 27 -5.41 -2.60 21.35
N LEU A 28 -6.13 -1.79 20.58
CA LEU A 28 -6.45 -0.41 20.95
C LEU A 28 -7.45 -0.37 22.12
N VAL A 29 -8.51 -1.19 22.08
CA VAL A 29 -9.52 -1.26 23.14
C VAL A 29 -8.92 -1.82 24.44
N ALA A 30 -8.06 -2.84 24.34
CA ALA A 30 -7.37 -3.44 25.50
C ALA A 30 -6.20 -2.58 26.03
N GLY A 31 -5.86 -1.47 25.38
CA GLY A 31 -4.76 -0.59 25.81
C GLY A 31 -3.35 -1.11 25.47
N PHE A 32 -3.23 -2.20 24.70
CA PHE A 32 -1.94 -2.73 24.27
C PHE A 32 -1.38 -1.94 23.08
N THR A 33 -0.93 -0.72 23.35
CA THR A 33 -0.40 0.21 22.33
C THR A 33 0.82 -0.35 21.58
N SER A 34 1.62 -1.20 22.22
CA SER A 34 2.83 -1.81 21.62
C SER A 34 2.49 -2.70 20.42
N ILE A 35 1.43 -3.52 20.48
CA ILE A 35 0.98 -4.37 19.39
C ILE A 35 0.45 -3.53 18.23
N GLY A 36 -0.39 -2.53 18.56
CA GLY A 36 -0.89 -1.56 17.59
C GLY A 36 0.25 -0.83 16.86
N ALA A 37 1.27 -0.42 17.61
CA ALA A 37 2.45 0.25 17.07
C ALA A 37 3.30 -0.64 16.15
N LEU A 38 3.32 -1.95 16.34
CA LEU A 38 4.00 -2.88 15.43
C LEU A 38 3.29 -3.01 14.08
N ILE A 39 1.95 -2.99 14.10
CA ILE A 39 1.12 -3.20 12.89
C ILE A 39 0.89 -1.88 12.14
N ALA A 40 0.86 -0.75 12.84
CA ALA A 40 0.59 0.56 12.25
C ALA A 40 1.72 0.98 11.30
N PRO A 41 1.42 1.33 10.05
CA PRO A 41 2.45 1.69 9.05
C PRO A 41 3.19 2.98 9.42
N TYR A 42 2.52 3.92 10.07
CA TYR A 42 3.13 5.17 10.55
C TYR A 42 4.19 4.91 11.62
N SER A 43 3.89 4.04 12.59
CA SER A 43 4.83 3.67 13.64
C SER A 43 6.02 2.86 13.09
N ALA A 44 5.78 1.97 12.11
CA ALA A 44 6.85 1.25 11.42
C ALA A 44 7.81 2.22 10.70
N PHE A 45 7.27 3.21 9.98
CA PHE A 45 8.07 4.25 9.36
C PHE A 45 8.85 5.08 10.38
N GLY A 46 8.20 5.51 11.47
CA GLY A 46 8.85 6.26 12.55
C GLY A 46 10.03 5.50 13.17
N ARG A 47 9.87 4.20 13.42
CA ARG A 47 10.97 3.35 13.91
C ARG A 47 12.13 3.26 12.91
N ILE A 48 11.85 3.02 11.64
CA ILE A 48 12.87 2.95 10.59
C ILE A 48 13.59 4.30 10.50
N ALA A 49 12.87 5.39 10.42
CA ALA A 49 13.43 6.73 10.33
C ALA A 49 14.29 7.08 11.54
N SER A 50 13.80 6.84 12.76
CA SER A 50 14.54 7.15 13.99
C SER A 50 15.73 6.22 14.24
N THR A 51 15.75 5.02 13.66
CA THR A 51 16.84 4.05 13.85
C THR A 51 17.93 4.21 12.79
N PHE A 52 17.57 4.53 11.54
CA PHE A 52 18.54 4.59 10.44
C PHE A 52 18.81 6.01 9.96
N LEU A 53 17.77 6.85 9.81
CA LEU A 53 17.93 8.20 9.26
C LEU A 53 18.38 9.21 10.32
N ALA A 54 17.87 9.11 11.55
CA ALA A 54 18.23 10.06 12.60
C ALA A 54 19.73 10.03 12.94
N PRO A 55 20.40 8.85 13.15
CA PRO A 55 21.84 8.83 13.39
C PRO A 55 22.67 9.40 12.24
N VAL A 56 22.27 9.12 10.99
CA VAL A 56 22.94 9.67 9.79
C VAL A 56 22.80 11.18 9.76
N TYR A 57 21.62 11.70 10.04
CA TYR A 57 21.39 13.15 10.12
C TYR A 57 22.22 13.79 11.25
N GLN A 58 22.22 13.19 12.44
CA GLN A 58 23.00 13.68 13.58
C GLN A 58 24.52 13.66 13.30
N TRP A 59 25.02 12.61 12.67
CA TRP A 59 26.41 12.53 12.24
C TRP A 59 26.75 13.64 11.22
N GLY A 60 25.90 13.86 10.24
CA GLY A 60 26.06 14.95 9.28
C GLY A 60 26.03 16.33 9.94
N ASN A 61 25.12 16.54 10.90
CA ASN A 61 25.05 17.79 11.68
C ASN A 61 26.33 18.00 12.50
N ASN A 62 26.88 16.96 13.13
CA ASN A 62 28.11 17.05 13.90
C ASN A 62 29.31 17.40 13.01
N LEU A 63 29.35 16.86 11.79
CA LEU A 63 30.38 17.23 10.81
C LEU A 63 30.29 18.72 10.43
N LEU A 64 29.06 19.22 10.23
CA LEU A 64 28.84 20.65 9.97
C LEU A 64 29.16 21.52 11.19
N ALA A 65 28.85 21.05 12.41
CA ALA A 65 29.18 21.75 13.65
C ALA A 65 30.71 21.91 13.81
N THR A 66 31.48 20.84 13.61
CA THR A 66 32.94 20.87 13.65
C THR A 66 33.51 21.84 12.61
N TRP A 67 32.93 21.85 11.41
CA TRP A 67 33.33 22.79 10.37
C TRP A 67 32.98 24.25 10.73
N ALA A 68 31.77 24.49 11.28
CA ALA A 68 31.33 25.80 11.73
C ALA A 68 32.19 26.36 12.87
N GLU A 69 32.60 25.52 13.83
CA GLU A 69 33.51 25.87 14.90
C GLU A 69 34.88 26.34 14.35
N SER A 70 35.38 25.69 13.30
CA SER A 70 36.65 26.11 12.65
C SER A 70 36.61 27.51 12.03
N VAL A 71 35.41 28.01 11.71
CA VAL A 71 35.14 29.34 11.13
C VAL A 71 34.61 30.32 12.21
N ASN A 72 34.68 29.95 13.52
CA ASN A 72 34.14 30.73 14.65
C ASN A 72 32.64 31.06 14.51
N SER A 73 31.87 30.16 13.87
CA SER A 73 30.43 30.29 13.74
C SER A 73 29.72 29.26 14.62
N TYR A 74 28.84 29.71 15.49
CA TYR A 74 28.04 28.84 16.40
C TYR A 74 26.63 28.60 15.86
N ALA A 75 26.45 28.59 14.55
CA ALA A 75 25.16 28.31 13.91
C ALA A 75 24.73 26.83 14.04
N PHE A 76 25.68 25.94 14.20
CA PHE A 76 25.46 24.51 14.42
C PHE A 76 26.12 24.09 15.72
N TYR A 77 25.45 23.23 16.49
CA TYR A 77 26.00 22.63 17.70
C TYR A 77 26.05 21.11 17.60
N SER A 78 27.00 20.50 18.27
CA SER A 78 27.18 19.05 18.31
C SER A 78 26.06 18.40 19.11
N VAL A 79 25.50 17.32 18.58
CA VAL A 79 24.44 16.52 19.22
C VAL A 79 24.98 15.11 19.45
N ASP A 80 24.73 14.55 20.64
CA ASP A 80 25.10 13.18 20.91
C ASP A 80 24.35 12.20 20.02
N VAL A 81 25.10 11.37 19.28
CA VAL A 81 24.53 10.34 18.42
C VAL A 81 24.16 9.15 19.27
N TRP A 82 22.90 9.04 19.67
CA TRP A 82 22.39 7.93 20.46
C TRP A 82 21.81 6.84 19.57
N LEU A 83 22.44 5.69 19.56
CA LEU A 83 21.88 4.48 18.95
C LEU A 83 20.86 3.85 19.90
N LYS A 84 19.63 3.68 19.43
CA LYS A 84 18.56 3.01 20.18
C LYS A 84 18.96 1.56 20.48
N GLY A 85 18.43 1.01 21.58
CA GLY A 85 18.77 -0.34 22.05
C GLY A 85 18.70 -1.41 20.96
N GLY A 86 19.56 -2.44 21.07
CA GLY A 86 19.73 -3.47 20.05
C GLY A 86 18.43 -4.16 19.59
N ILE A 87 17.48 -4.37 20.50
CA ILE A 87 16.16 -4.97 20.18
C ILE A 87 15.41 -4.07 19.20
N THR A 88 15.37 -2.75 19.43
CA THR A 88 14.69 -1.80 18.54
C THR A 88 15.34 -1.77 17.16
N PHE A 89 16.67 -1.86 17.11
CA PHE A 89 17.43 -1.94 15.86
C PHE A 89 17.07 -3.21 15.06
N VAL A 90 17.04 -4.38 15.70
CA VAL A 90 16.68 -5.65 15.07
C VAL A 90 15.24 -5.61 14.54
N VAL A 91 14.29 -5.11 15.34
CA VAL A 91 12.88 -4.97 14.89
C VAL A 91 12.77 -4.01 13.71
N ALA A 92 13.48 -2.89 13.72
CA ALA A 92 13.49 -1.94 12.60
C ALA A 92 14.09 -2.57 11.33
N LEU A 93 15.18 -3.32 11.46
CA LEU A 93 15.83 -4.02 10.35
C LEU A 93 14.93 -5.09 9.74
N VAL A 94 14.28 -5.90 10.56
CA VAL A 94 13.35 -6.95 10.12
C VAL A 94 12.15 -6.32 9.41
N THR A 95 11.56 -5.27 9.98
CA THR A 95 10.41 -4.58 9.35
C THR A 95 10.81 -3.93 8.03
N LEU A 96 11.96 -3.27 7.95
CA LEU A 96 12.49 -2.68 6.72
C LEU A 96 12.70 -3.74 5.63
N THR A 97 13.34 -4.84 5.98
CA THR A 97 13.61 -5.95 5.05
C THR A 97 12.30 -6.59 4.56
N ALA A 98 11.35 -6.83 5.45
CA ALA A 98 10.05 -7.39 5.08
C ALA A 98 9.28 -6.45 4.14
N LEU A 99 9.23 -5.15 4.44
CA LEU A 99 8.58 -4.16 3.57
C LEU A 99 9.27 -4.07 2.21
N PHE A 100 10.59 -4.07 2.18
CA PHE A 100 11.36 -4.02 0.94
C PHE A 100 11.08 -5.25 0.04
N VAL A 101 11.12 -6.46 0.61
CA VAL A 101 10.83 -7.71 -0.12
C VAL A 101 9.40 -7.74 -0.64
N LEU A 102 8.41 -7.34 0.17
CA LEU A 102 7.01 -7.33 -0.24
C LEU A 102 6.74 -6.26 -1.32
N ALA A 103 7.33 -5.08 -1.19
CA ALA A 103 7.21 -4.01 -2.17
C ALA A 103 7.89 -4.39 -3.49
N PHE A 104 9.06 -5.03 -3.42
CA PHE A 104 9.82 -5.43 -4.59
C PHE A 104 9.13 -6.54 -5.39
N LYS A 105 8.55 -7.55 -4.72
CA LYS A 105 7.89 -8.68 -5.38
C LYS A 105 6.55 -8.31 -6.03
N ASN A 106 5.66 -7.64 -5.30
CA ASN A 106 4.26 -7.48 -5.68
C ASN A 106 3.71 -6.05 -5.52
N GLY A 107 4.56 -5.05 -5.42
CA GLY A 107 4.14 -3.66 -5.28
C GLY A 107 3.39 -3.38 -3.99
N ARG A 108 2.05 -3.34 -4.01
CA ARG A 108 1.22 -2.94 -2.86
C ARG A 108 0.68 -4.10 -2.01
N THR A 109 1.33 -5.26 -2.02
CA THR A 109 0.86 -6.43 -1.26
C THR A 109 0.74 -6.14 0.23
N TYR A 110 1.71 -5.46 0.84
CA TYR A 110 1.64 -5.07 2.26
C TYR A 110 0.39 -4.22 2.54
N CYS A 111 0.16 -3.16 1.75
CA CYS A 111 -0.99 -2.26 1.93
C CYS A 111 -2.33 -2.97 1.71
N ASN A 112 -2.37 -4.00 0.85
CA ASN A 112 -3.59 -4.70 0.50
C ASN A 112 -3.90 -5.92 1.37
N THR A 113 -2.94 -6.41 2.17
CA THR A 113 -3.11 -7.65 2.95
C THR A 113 -2.88 -7.48 4.44
N ILE A 114 -1.88 -6.71 4.85
CA ILE A 114 -1.45 -6.61 6.26
C ILE A 114 -1.88 -5.27 6.86
N CYS A 115 -1.78 -4.18 6.08
CA CYS A 115 -2.01 -2.83 6.59
C CYS A 115 -3.49 -2.61 6.94
N PRO A 116 -3.84 -2.32 8.20
CA PRO A 116 -5.23 -2.06 8.61
C PRO A 116 -5.80 -0.79 7.97
N VAL A 117 -4.97 0.23 7.76
CA VAL A 117 -5.37 1.46 7.05
C VAL A 117 -5.78 1.14 5.62
N GLY A 118 -5.05 0.27 4.91
CA GLY A 118 -5.42 -0.20 3.58
C GLY A 118 -6.74 -0.97 3.57
N THR A 119 -7.08 -1.67 4.65
CA THR A 119 -8.35 -2.37 4.80
C THR A 119 -9.51 -1.40 4.97
N VAL A 120 -9.36 -0.38 5.83
CA VAL A 120 -10.38 0.67 6.03
C VAL A 120 -10.59 1.46 4.74
N LEU A 121 -9.51 1.92 4.09
CA LEU A 121 -9.61 2.63 2.82
C LEU A 121 -10.23 1.77 1.72
N GLY A 122 -9.91 0.47 1.69
CA GLY A 122 -10.52 -0.48 0.75
C GLY A 122 -12.01 -0.70 1.01
N PHE A 123 -12.46 -0.63 2.25
CA PHE A 123 -13.87 -0.63 2.58
C PHE A 123 -14.56 0.64 2.08
N LEU A 124 -14.01 1.82 2.37
CA LEU A 124 -14.54 3.10 1.93
C LEU A 124 -14.58 3.22 0.39
N SER A 125 -13.58 2.69 -0.31
CA SER A 125 -13.51 2.74 -1.78
C SER A 125 -14.66 2.00 -2.48
N ARG A 126 -15.32 1.06 -1.79
CA ARG A 126 -16.53 0.39 -2.32
C ARG A 126 -17.69 1.37 -2.50
N PHE A 127 -17.74 2.43 -1.70
CA PHE A 127 -18.79 3.47 -1.74
C PHE A 127 -18.41 4.65 -2.63
N SER A 128 -17.23 4.63 -3.26
CA SER A 128 -16.76 5.70 -4.13
C SER A 128 -17.78 6.00 -5.25
N TYR A 129 -18.03 7.28 -5.47
CA TYR A 129 -18.94 7.76 -6.52
C TYR A 129 -18.37 7.54 -7.92
N LEU A 130 -17.07 7.78 -8.10
CA LEU A 130 -16.36 7.60 -9.37
C LEU A 130 -15.52 6.33 -9.32
N LYS A 131 -15.57 5.52 -10.41
CA LYS A 131 -14.85 4.25 -10.51
C LYS A 131 -14.26 4.04 -11.90
N PRO A 132 -13.04 3.45 -12.00
CA PRO A 132 -12.55 2.96 -13.27
C PRO A 132 -13.35 1.72 -13.69
N VAL A 133 -13.86 1.69 -14.92
CA VAL A 133 -14.67 0.59 -15.45
C VAL A 133 -14.10 0.13 -16.78
N ILE A 134 -14.12 -1.18 -17.01
CA ILE A 134 -13.70 -1.80 -18.27
C ILE A 134 -14.92 -1.96 -19.17
N ASP A 135 -14.90 -1.32 -20.33
CA ASP A 135 -15.88 -1.49 -21.38
C ASP A 135 -15.57 -2.79 -22.14
N THR A 136 -16.42 -3.78 -21.99
CA THR A 136 -16.24 -5.10 -22.60
C THR A 136 -16.33 -5.08 -24.12
N SER A 137 -17.08 -4.12 -24.69
CA SER A 137 -17.24 -3.99 -26.14
C SER A 137 -15.95 -3.55 -26.85
N LYS A 138 -15.09 -2.79 -26.14
CA LYS A 138 -13.80 -2.29 -26.65
C LYS A 138 -12.60 -3.07 -26.17
N CYS A 139 -12.77 -3.95 -25.18
CA CYS A 139 -11.69 -4.68 -24.56
C CYS A 139 -11.36 -5.95 -25.34
N ASN A 140 -10.14 -6.04 -25.87
CA ASN A 140 -9.65 -7.22 -26.56
C ASN A 140 -8.93 -8.26 -25.64
N GLY A 141 -9.00 -8.08 -24.32
CA GLY A 141 -8.41 -9.03 -23.35
C GLY A 141 -6.88 -9.06 -23.29
N CYS A 142 -6.16 -8.09 -23.85
CA CYS A 142 -4.69 -8.08 -23.95
C CYS A 142 -3.96 -8.12 -22.60
N GLY A 143 -4.62 -7.82 -21.48
CA GLY A 143 -4.08 -7.92 -20.12
C GLY A 143 -3.04 -6.88 -19.76
N LEU A 144 -2.77 -5.86 -20.58
CA LEU A 144 -1.80 -4.80 -20.27
C LEU A 144 -2.15 -4.03 -19.01
N CYS A 145 -3.42 -3.75 -18.77
CA CYS A 145 -3.91 -3.10 -17.57
C CYS A 145 -3.62 -3.92 -16.30
N ALA A 146 -3.81 -5.24 -16.34
CA ALA A 146 -3.51 -6.13 -15.22
C ALA A 146 -2.01 -6.24 -14.94
N LYS A 147 -1.17 -6.32 -15.99
CA LYS A 147 0.29 -6.41 -15.90
C LYS A 147 0.94 -5.14 -15.34
N ASN A 148 0.29 -3.98 -15.47
CA ASN A 148 0.78 -2.71 -14.94
C ASN A 148 0.11 -2.32 -13.61
N CYS A 149 -0.90 -3.06 -13.15
CA CYS A 149 -1.61 -2.76 -11.92
C CYS A 149 -0.79 -3.09 -10.67
N LYS A 150 -0.22 -2.09 -10.00
CA LYS A 150 0.57 -2.23 -8.76
C LYS A 150 -0.24 -2.82 -7.60
N ALA A 151 -1.58 -2.68 -7.62
CA ALA A 151 -2.49 -3.22 -6.62
C ALA A 151 -2.93 -4.66 -6.94
N SER A 152 -2.60 -5.20 -8.13
CA SER A 152 -2.98 -6.55 -8.58
C SER A 152 -4.49 -6.82 -8.50
N CYS A 153 -5.32 -5.79 -8.72
CA CYS A 153 -6.76 -5.80 -8.54
C CYS A 153 -7.56 -5.97 -9.84
N ILE A 154 -6.89 -6.02 -11.01
CA ILE A 154 -7.56 -6.11 -12.32
C ILE A 154 -7.50 -7.55 -12.82
N ASP A 155 -8.67 -8.15 -13.02
CA ASP A 155 -8.84 -9.42 -13.71
C ASP A 155 -9.18 -9.15 -15.17
N SER A 156 -8.19 -9.30 -16.04
CA SER A 156 -8.36 -9.06 -17.47
C SER A 156 -9.14 -10.18 -18.17
N LYS A 157 -9.22 -11.38 -17.59
CA LYS A 157 -9.97 -12.51 -18.15
C LYS A 157 -11.48 -12.32 -17.95
N ASN A 158 -11.85 -11.86 -16.76
CA ASN A 158 -13.25 -11.63 -16.40
C ASN A 158 -13.67 -10.16 -16.57
N HIS A 159 -12.82 -9.30 -17.14
CA HIS A 159 -13.06 -7.86 -17.33
C HIS A 159 -13.51 -7.15 -16.03
N ALA A 160 -12.99 -7.61 -14.87
CA ALA A 160 -13.41 -7.16 -13.55
C ALA A 160 -12.29 -6.40 -12.82
N ILE A 161 -12.69 -5.37 -12.06
CA ILE A 161 -11.80 -4.62 -11.18
C ILE A 161 -12.26 -4.82 -9.74
N ASP A 162 -11.36 -5.30 -8.86
CA ASP A 162 -11.63 -5.38 -7.43
C ASP A 162 -11.42 -4.01 -6.77
N TYR A 163 -12.51 -3.29 -6.57
CA TYR A 163 -12.49 -1.94 -5.98
C TYR A 163 -12.03 -1.93 -4.51
N SER A 164 -12.08 -3.06 -3.81
CA SER A 164 -11.59 -3.12 -2.43
C SER A 164 -10.07 -2.95 -2.30
N ARG A 165 -9.35 -3.03 -3.41
CA ARG A 165 -7.89 -2.89 -3.49
C ARG A 165 -7.44 -1.81 -4.46
N CYS A 166 -8.37 -1.29 -5.25
CA CYS A 166 -8.09 -0.25 -6.22
C CYS A 166 -7.84 1.08 -5.51
N VAL A 167 -6.72 1.72 -5.81
CA VAL A 167 -6.31 3.02 -5.24
C VAL A 167 -6.48 4.17 -6.23
N VAL A 168 -7.16 3.91 -7.33
CA VAL A 168 -7.47 4.91 -8.36
C VAL A 168 -6.22 5.66 -8.84
N CYS A 169 -5.12 4.92 -9.09
CA CYS A 169 -3.89 5.52 -9.62
C CYS A 169 -3.98 5.84 -11.13
N LEU A 170 -5.02 5.39 -11.81
CA LEU A 170 -5.32 5.60 -13.22
C LEU A 170 -4.29 5.04 -14.22
N ASP A 171 -3.20 4.45 -13.78
CA ASP A 171 -2.17 3.81 -14.64
C ASP A 171 -2.77 2.80 -15.64
N CYS A 172 -3.90 2.18 -15.32
CA CYS A 172 -4.60 1.25 -16.20
C CYS A 172 -5.25 1.94 -17.41
N ILE A 173 -5.68 3.19 -17.27
CA ILE A 173 -6.27 3.99 -18.34
C ILE A 173 -5.18 4.36 -19.34
N ASP A 174 -4.05 4.90 -18.86
CA ASP A 174 -2.93 5.30 -19.70
C ASP A 174 -2.33 4.14 -20.50
N LYS A 175 -2.35 2.94 -19.92
CA LYS A 175 -1.80 1.73 -20.56
C LYS A 175 -2.80 1.00 -21.47
N CYS A 176 -4.06 1.42 -21.47
CA CYS A 176 -5.09 0.82 -22.32
C CYS A 176 -5.06 1.40 -23.73
N ARG A 177 -4.41 0.73 -24.67
CA ARG A 177 -4.32 1.16 -26.07
C ARG A 177 -5.68 1.26 -26.77
N GLN A 178 -6.68 0.50 -26.31
CA GLN A 178 -8.02 0.46 -26.90
C GLN A 178 -8.96 1.50 -26.29
N GLY A 179 -8.53 2.27 -25.29
CA GLY A 179 -9.39 3.20 -24.57
C GLY A 179 -10.60 2.52 -23.90
N ALA A 180 -10.49 1.21 -23.60
CA ALA A 180 -11.58 0.43 -23.02
C ALA A 180 -11.80 0.71 -21.53
N ILE A 181 -10.87 1.40 -20.84
CA ILE A 181 -11.02 1.73 -19.43
C ILE A 181 -11.37 3.21 -19.28
N LYS A 182 -12.50 3.47 -18.64
CA LYS A 182 -12.99 4.83 -18.41
C LYS A 182 -13.23 5.07 -16.93
N TYR A 183 -13.03 6.30 -16.48
CA TYR A 183 -13.35 6.74 -15.13
C TYR A 183 -14.72 7.38 -15.14
N VAL A 184 -15.74 6.70 -14.61
CA VAL A 184 -17.14 7.07 -14.75
C VAL A 184 -17.88 7.00 -13.42
N PRO A 185 -19.02 7.75 -13.27
CA PRO A 185 -19.89 7.65 -12.11
C PRO A 185 -20.45 6.23 -11.94
N ARG A 186 -20.67 5.85 -10.68
CA ARG A 186 -21.15 4.51 -10.28
C ARG A 186 -22.40 4.05 -11.04
N ALA A 187 -23.34 4.95 -11.33
CA ALA A 187 -24.56 4.65 -12.08
C ALA A 187 -24.25 4.10 -13.49
N LYS A 188 -23.31 4.71 -14.21
CA LYS A 188 -22.86 4.22 -15.53
C LYS A 188 -21.98 2.97 -15.42
N ALA A 189 -21.29 2.77 -14.28
CA ALA A 189 -20.47 1.60 -14.03
C ALA A 189 -21.30 0.31 -13.92
N GLN A 190 -22.52 0.39 -13.42
CA GLN A 190 -23.43 -0.75 -13.30
C GLN A 190 -24.00 -1.20 -14.64
N GLN A 191 -24.16 -0.28 -15.59
CA GLN A 191 -24.63 -0.60 -16.94
C GLN A 191 -23.55 -1.24 -17.83
N ALA A 192 -22.27 -0.96 -17.56
CA ALA A 192 -21.14 -1.50 -18.31
C ALA A 192 -20.61 -2.83 -17.75
N ALA A 193 -21.12 -3.31 -16.61
CA ALA A 193 -20.75 -4.59 -16.05
C ALA A 193 -21.42 -5.72 -16.86
N PRO A 194 -20.68 -6.75 -17.34
CA PRO A 194 -21.29 -7.88 -18.03
C PRO A 194 -22.26 -8.57 -17.08
N SER A 195 -23.48 -8.84 -17.57
CA SER A 195 -24.59 -9.55 -16.89
C SER A 195 -24.25 -10.99 -16.48
N GLY A 196 -23.00 -11.45 -16.69
CA GLY A 196 -22.53 -12.79 -16.42
C GLY A 196 -21.56 -12.97 -15.24
N ALA A 197 -21.25 -11.90 -14.48
CA ALA A 197 -20.53 -12.09 -13.23
C ALA A 197 -21.51 -12.66 -12.19
N SER A 198 -21.61 -14.00 -12.14
CA SER A 198 -22.31 -14.72 -11.09
C SER A 198 -21.88 -14.13 -9.74
N ALA A 199 -22.82 -13.45 -9.09
CA ALA A 199 -22.63 -12.98 -7.73
C ALA A 199 -22.29 -14.22 -6.91
N ASP A 200 -21.05 -14.29 -6.44
CA ASP A 200 -20.60 -15.33 -5.53
C ASP A 200 -21.60 -15.40 -4.38
N LYS A 201 -22.35 -16.52 -4.33
CA LYS A 201 -23.41 -16.77 -3.35
C LYS A 201 -22.94 -16.65 -1.90
N GLY A 202 -21.62 -16.63 -1.66
CA GLY A 202 -21.01 -16.42 -0.35
C GLY A 202 -21.05 -14.95 0.16
N ARG A 203 -21.42 -13.96 -0.67
CA ARG A 203 -21.44 -12.53 -0.27
C ARG A 203 -22.74 -12.07 0.38
N ARG A 204 -23.80 -12.87 0.37
CA ARG A 204 -25.11 -12.51 0.99
C ARG A 204 -25.22 -12.85 2.47
N ALA A 205 -24.19 -13.48 3.07
CA ALA A 205 -24.22 -13.90 4.46
C ALA A 205 -23.60 -12.89 5.45
N PHE A 206 -23.20 -11.70 4.98
CA PHE A 206 -22.69 -10.64 5.86
C PHE A 206 -23.26 -9.28 5.42
N ILE A 207 -24.54 -9.07 5.71
CA ILE A 207 -25.16 -7.78 5.96
C ILE A 207 -25.70 -7.83 7.38
#